data_f3f2ff9bfadb842735ace24479f97be0
#
_entry.id   f3f2ff9bfadb842735ace24479f97be0
#
_cell.length_a   1.000
_cell.length_b   1.000
_cell.length_c   1.000
_cell.angle_alpha   90.00
_cell.angle_beta   90.00
_cell.angle_gamma   90.00
#
_symmetry.space_group_name_H-M   'P 1'
#
loop_
_entity.id
_entity.type
_entity.pdbx_description
1 polymer ?
#
loop_
_entity_poly.entity_id
_entity_poly.type
_entity_poly.pdbx_seq_one_letter_code
_entity_poly.pdbx_strand_id
1 'polypeptide(L)'
;MIEFPVVLVINCGSSSVKFSVLDAASCEALITGIADGVNTENAFISVNGGEPAPLARKDYEGALAAIALELEARDLMGSVALIGHRIAHGGSVFSESTPITDEVIDQIREISPLAPLHNYANLSGVEAAKHLFPGVQQVAVFDTSFHQTLAPQAYLYGLPYRYFEELGVRRYGFHGTSHRYVAQQAYSLLNIPQHDSGLVIAHLGNGASICAVRNGESVDTSMGMTPLEGLLMGTRCGDVDFGAMAWIVQQTGQTLDDLERVVNKESGLLGISGLSSDLRTLEKAWHDGHERARLAIETFVHRIARHIAGHAASLHRLDGVVFTGGIGENSTLIRQLVTDRLKVFGITLDPLKNALPGSAGERIITTDDSCVPCAVIPTNEEKMIALDAIRLGKVHSAAVYA
;
A
#
# COMPACT_ATOMS: atom_id res chain seq x y z
N MET A 1 -13.59 17.82 -26.97
CA MET A 1 -14.05 16.47 -26.54
C MET A 1 -12.80 15.61 -26.43
N ILE A 2 -12.55 15.03 -25.27
CA ILE A 2 -11.47 14.04 -25.14
C ILE A 2 -12.07 12.74 -25.74
N GLU A 3 -11.55 12.34 -26.92
CA GLU A 3 -12.04 11.16 -27.67
C GLU A 3 -11.43 9.83 -27.15
N PHE A 4 -10.70 9.86 -26.02
CA PHE A 4 -9.99 8.68 -25.55
C PHE A 4 -10.70 8.06 -24.33
N PRO A 5 -10.78 6.71 -24.26
CA PRO A 5 -11.33 6.03 -23.10
C PRO A 5 -10.46 6.30 -21.87
N VAL A 6 -11.10 6.49 -20.73
CA VAL A 6 -10.42 6.67 -19.44
C VAL A 6 -10.78 5.55 -18.47
N VAL A 7 -9.87 5.30 -17.52
CA VAL A 7 -10.09 4.41 -16.39
C VAL A 7 -10.26 5.24 -15.13
N LEU A 8 -11.39 5.07 -14.45
CA LEU A 8 -11.59 5.63 -13.12
C LEU A 8 -11.08 4.66 -12.06
N VAL A 9 -10.10 5.05 -11.28
CA VAL A 9 -9.58 4.28 -10.15
C VAL A 9 -10.14 4.84 -8.85
N ILE A 10 -10.69 3.96 -8.02
CA ILE A 10 -11.34 4.31 -6.75
C ILE A 10 -10.68 3.53 -5.61
N ASN A 11 -10.34 4.24 -4.54
CA ASN A 11 -9.82 3.69 -3.30
C ASN A 11 -10.62 4.24 -2.12
N CYS A 12 -11.61 3.48 -1.65
CA CYS A 12 -12.43 3.82 -0.50
C CYS A 12 -11.76 3.38 0.79
N GLY A 13 -11.34 4.33 1.61
CA GLY A 13 -10.91 4.10 2.99
C GLY A 13 -12.06 4.27 3.99
N SER A 14 -11.79 4.10 5.28
CA SER A 14 -12.81 4.20 6.35
C SER A 14 -13.46 5.59 6.47
N SER A 15 -12.77 6.65 6.04
CA SER A 15 -13.25 8.04 6.12
C SER A 15 -12.92 8.86 4.87
N SER A 16 -12.42 8.24 3.81
CA SER A 16 -12.03 8.96 2.60
C SER A 16 -12.22 8.12 1.34
N VAL A 17 -12.44 8.79 0.22
CA VAL A 17 -12.43 8.20 -1.12
C VAL A 17 -11.38 8.92 -1.94
N LYS A 18 -10.26 8.25 -2.23
CA LYS A 18 -9.29 8.73 -3.21
C LYS A 18 -9.68 8.25 -4.59
N PHE A 19 -9.49 9.09 -5.58
CA PHE A 19 -9.75 8.72 -6.95
C PHE A 19 -8.71 9.29 -7.91
N SER A 20 -8.55 8.59 -9.03
CA SER A 20 -7.73 9.03 -10.16
C SER A 20 -8.43 8.66 -11.45
N VAL A 21 -8.40 9.55 -12.41
CA VAL A 21 -8.86 9.32 -13.79
C VAL A 21 -7.61 9.23 -14.66
N LEU A 22 -7.39 8.07 -15.26
CA LEU A 22 -6.22 7.82 -16.08
C LEU A 22 -6.63 7.64 -17.55
N ASP A 23 -5.82 8.16 -18.45
CA ASP A 23 -5.91 7.83 -19.87
C ASP A 23 -5.67 6.33 -20.06
N ALA A 24 -6.58 5.65 -20.78
CA ALA A 24 -6.49 4.19 -20.91
C ALA A 24 -5.33 3.70 -21.79
N ALA A 25 -4.77 4.54 -22.65
CA ALA A 25 -3.67 4.17 -23.53
C ALA A 25 -2.30 4.38 -22.87
N SER A 26 -2.10 5.51 -22.19
CA SER A 26 -0.83 5.86 -21.53
C SER A 26 -0.76 5.46 -20.07
N CYS A 27 -1.91 5.25 -19.42
CA CYS A 27 -2.06 5.11 -17.96
C CYS A 27 -1.49 6.32 -17.19
N GLU A 28 -1.45 7.49 -17.80
CA GLU A 28 -1.08 8.73 -17.12
C GLU A 28 -2.33 9.36 -16.47
N ALA A 29 -2.15 9.91 -15.28
CA ALA A 29 -3.24 10.52 -14.53
C ALA A 29 -3.63 11.87 -15.15
N LEU A 30 -4.90 12.00 -15.52
CA LEU A 30 -5.51 13.24 -16.01
C LEU A 30 -6.09 14.06 -14.86
N ILE A 31 -6.68 13.39 -13.89
CA ILE A 31 -7.31 13.98 -12.71
C ILE A 31 -6.98 13.11 -11.51
N THR A 32 -6.67 13.75 -10.38
CA THR A 32 -6.56 13.08 -9.09
C THR A 32 -7.39 13.84 -8.06
N GLY A 33 -7.87 13.16 -7.05
CA GLY A 33 -8.63 13.84 -6.01
C GLY A 33 -8.90 12.97 -4.79
N ILE A 34 -9.45 13.63 -3.80
CA ILE A 34 -9.86 13.01 -2.55
C ILE A 34 -11.18 13.62 -2.07
N ALA A 35 -12.13 12.76 -1.72
CA ALA A 35 -13.21 13.12 -0.82
C ALA A 35 -12.81 12.66 0.58
N ASP A 36 -12.72 13.56 1.55
CA ASP A 36 -12.27 13.27 2.90
C ASP A 36 -13.31 13.65 3.94
N GLY A 37 -13.19 13.07 5.15
CA GLY A 37 -14.18 13.24 6.19
C GLY A 37 -15.51 12.56 5.88
N VAL A 38 -15.55 11.57 5.01
CA VAL A 38 -16.76 10.80 4.65
C VAL A 38 -17.41 10.25 5.93
N ASN A 39 -18.73 10.33 6.02
CA ASN A 39 -19.56 10.05 7.19
C ASN A 39 -19.37 11.03 8.36
N THR A 40 -18.81 12.22 8.12
CA THR A 40 -18.74 13.33 9.09
C THR A 40 -19.39 14.61 8.56
N GLU A 41 -19.71 15.54 9.42
CA GLU A 41 -20.29 16.84 9.04
C GLU A 41 -19.34 17.68 8.16
N ASN A 42 -18.03 17.47 8.27
CA ASN A 42 -16.99 18.23 7.57
C ASN A 42 -16.50 17.55 6.28
N ALA A 43 -17.29 16.64 5.69
CA ALA A 43 -16.92 15.95 4.47
C ALA A 43 -16.80 16.92 3.29
N PHE A 44 -15.69 16.81 2.55
CA PHE A 44 -15.35 17.66 1.41
C PHE A 44 -14.73 16.86 0.26
N ILE A 45 -14.69 17.44 -0.92
CA ILE A 45 -13.92 16.94 -2.07
C ILE A 45 -12.87 17.99 -2.47
N SER A 46 -11.66 17.54 -2.79
CA SER A 46 -10.59 18.33 -3.40
C SER A 46 -10.08 17.61 -4.64
N VAL A 47 -9.93 18.34 -5.74
CA VAL A 47 -9.52 17.82 -7.04
C VAL A 47 -8.24 18.50 -7.47
N ASN A 48 -7.24 17.74 -7.92
CA ASN A 48 -5.90 18.22 -8.33
C ASN A 48 -5.23 19.16 -7.31
N GLY A 49 -5.46 18.90 -6.01
CA GLY A 49 -4.93 19.76 -4.94
C GLY A 49 -5.56 21.16 -4.86
N GLY A 50 -6.70 21.36 -5.52
CA GLY A 50 -7.47 22.60 -5.46
C GLY A 50 -8.18 22.79 -4.12
N GLU A 51 -8.88 23.93 -3.98
CA GLU A 51 -9.63 24.28 -2.79
C GLU A 51 -10.70 23.23 -2.46
N PRO A 52 -10.83 22.81 -1.19
CA PRO A 52 -11.84 21.87 -0.76
C PRO A 52 -13.25 22.42 -0.94
N ALA A 53 -14.14 21.64 -1.55
CA ALA A 53 -15.57 21.93 -1.67
C ALA A 53 -16.39 20.97 -0.77
N PRO A 54 -17.36 21.45 0.01
CA PRO A 54 -18.14 20.59 0.88
C PRO A 54 -18.99 19.60 0.08
N LEU A 55 -19.07 18.35 0.55
CA LEU A 55 -19.95 17.35 -0.05
C LEU A 55 -21.42 17.68 0.29
N ALA A 56 -22.30 17.64 -0.71
CA ALA A 56 -23.73 17.79 -0.52
C ALA A 56 -24.33 16.66 0.31
N ARG A 57 -23.91 15.44 0.05
CA ARG A 57 -24.22 14.24 0.82
C ARG A 57 -22.91 13.67 1.39
N LYS A 58 -22.89 13.35 2.68
CA LYS A 58 -21.68 13.12 3.46
C LYS A 58 -21.15 11.67 3.42
N ASP A 59 -21.88 10.75 2.79
CA ASP A 59 -21.55 9.32 2.71
C ASP A 59 -20.76 8.97 1.44
N TYR A 60 -20.46 7.68 1.27
CA TYR A 60 -19.72 7.19 0.08
C TYR A 60 -20.46 7.45 -1.22
N GLU A 61 -21.78 7.34 -1.24
CA GLU A 61 -22.59 7.62 -2.43
C GLU A 61 -22.49 9.11 -2.82
N GLY A 62 -22.52 10.01 -1.82
CA GLY A 62 -22.31 11.43 -2.04
C GLY A 62 -20.91 11.77 -2.50
N ALA A 63 -19.89 11.09 -2.00
CA ALA A 63 -18.53 11.24 -2.47
C ALA A 63 -18.39 10.81 -3.94
N LEU A 64 -18.95 9.66 -4.32
CA LEU A 64 -18.94 9.17 -5.71
C LEU A 64 -19.78 10.06 -6.63
N ALA A 65 -20.92 10.59 -6.16
CA ALA A 65 -21.72 11.54 -6.92
C ALA A 65 -20.96 12.86 -7.19
N ALA A 66 -20.20 13.35 -6.21
CA ALA A 66 -19.34 14.52 -6.42
C ALA A 66 -18.22 14.26 -7.44
N ILE A 67 -17.62 13.05 -7.43
CA ILE A 67 -16.66 12.62 -8.45
C ILE A 67 -17.33 12.59 -9.84
N ALA A 68 -18.54 12.04 -9.97
CA ALA A 68 -19.30 12.03 -11.23
C ALA A 68 -19.55 13.44 -11.75
N LEU A 69 -19.95 14.38 -10.90
CA LEU A 69 -20.13 15.79 -11.26
C LEU A 69 -18.81 16.44 -11.76
N GLU A 70 -17.69 16.11 -11.15
CA GLU A 70 -16.37 16.57 -11.61
C GLU A 70 -16.01 16.02 -13.00
N LEU A 71 -16.40 14.77 -13.29
CA LEU A 71 -16.24 14.18 -14.62
C LEU A 71 -17.18 14.82 -15.65
N GLU A 72 -18.44 15.08 -15.30
CA GLU A 72 -19.39 15.79 -16.15
C GLU A 72 -18.90 17.18 -16.50
N ALA A 73 -18.43 17.96 -15.51
CA ALA A 73 -17.92 19.31 -15.70
C ALA A 73 -16.70 19.38 -16.65
N ARG A 74 -16.05 18.24 -16.92
CA ARG A 74 -14.89 18.11 -17.81
C ARG A 74 -15.16 17.31 -19.08
N ASP A 75 -16.42 17.01 -19.37
CA ASP A 75 -16.85 16.18 -20.51
C ASP A 75 -16.22 14.77 -20.52
N LEU A 76 -15.89 14.21 -19.33
CA LEU A 76 -15.23 12.91 -19.18
C LEU A 76 -16.17 11.78 -18.78
N MET A 77 -17.40 12.10 -18.32
CA MET A 77 -18.35 11.08 -17.82
C MET A 77 -18.62 9.98 -18.86
N GLY A 78 -18.86 10.37 -20.12
CA GLY A 78 -19.10 9.44 -21.22
C GLY A 78 -17.86 8.70 -21.71
N SER A 79 -16.67 9.09 -21.27
CA SER A 79 -15.39 8.47 -21.66
C SER A 79 -14.92 7.41 -20.66
N VAL A 80 -15.61 7.25 -19.50
CA VAL A 80 -15.26 6.23 -18.50
C VAL A 80 -15.57 4.84 -19.07
N ALA A 81 -14.53 4.15 -19.49
CA ALA A 81 -14.64 2.81 -20.08
C ALA A 81 -14.56 1.69 -19.05
N LEU A 82 -13.81 1.90 -17.98
CA LEU A 82 -13.54 0.93 -16.92
C LEU A 82 -13.43 1.62 -15.56
N ILE A 83 -13.75 0.88 -14.49
CA ILE A 83 -13.51 1.32 -13.12
C ILE A 83 -12.67 0.28 -12.40
N GLY A 84 -11.54 0.70 -11.84
CA GLY A 84 -10.70 -0.12 -10.96
C GLY A 84 -10.94 0.22 -9.50
N HIS A 85 -11.19 -0.79 -8.67
CA HIS A 85 -11.37 -0.62 -7.23
C HIS A 85 -10.23 -1.27 -6.46
N ARG A 86 -9.59 -0.53 -5.56
CA ARG A 86 -8.74 -1.12 -4.55
C ARG A 86 -9.61 -1.78 -3.49
N ILE A 87 -9.35 -3.05 -3.22
CA ILE A 87 -9.95 -3.84 -2.13
C ILE A 87 -8.84 -4.25 -1.17
N ALA A 88 -9.02 -3.97 0.13
CA ALA A 88 -7.96 -4.17 1.10
C ALA A 88 -7.63 -5.66 1.32
N HIS A 89 -8.62 -6.54 1.35
CA HIS A 89 -8.43 -7.95 1.66
C HIS A 89 -9.21 -8.86 0.72
N GLY A 90 -8.50 -9.78 0.06
CA GLY A 90 -9.08 -10.77 -0.84
C GLY A 90 -9.27 -12.17 -0.21
N GLY A 91 -8.93 -12.34 1.07
CA GLY A 91 -8.95 -13.65 1.72
C GLY A 91 -8.03 -14.65 1.02
N SER A 92 -8.35 -15.92 1.10
CA SER A 92 -7.78 -16.99 0.29
C SER A 92 -8.54 -17.24 -1.01
N VAL A 93 -9.60 -16.45 -1.26
CA VAL A 93 -10.50 -16.60 -2.41
C VAL A 93 -9.93 -15.92 -3.64
N PHE A 94 -9.35 -14.73 -3.48
CA PHE A 94 -8.88 -13.91 -4.58
C PHE A 94 -7.34 -13.90 -4.64
N SER A 95 -6.80 -14.66 -5.58
CA SER A 95 -5.36 -14.72 -5.87
C SER A 95 -4.91 -13.72 -6.94
N GLU A 96 -5.84 -13.08 -7.62
CA GLU A 96 -5.59 -12.08 -8.66
C GLU A 96 -6.72 -11.05 -8.73
N SER A 97 -6.48 -9.99 -9.48
CA SER A 97 -7.50 -8.98 -9.79
C SER A 97 -8.65 -9.62 -10.57
N THR A 98 -9.89 -9.25 -10.26
CA THR A 98 -11.09 -9.96 -10.74
C THR A 98 -12.16 -8.98 -11.22
N PRO A 99 -12.82 -9.22 -12.39
CA PRO A 99 -14.00 -8.46 -12.79
C PRO A 99 -15.11 -8.59 -11.74
N ILE A 100 -15.74 -7.46 -11.38
CA ILE A 100 -16.77 -7.44 -10.35
C ILE A 100 -18.10 -7.89 -10.95
N THR A 101 -18.63 -9.00 -10.42
CA THR A 101 -20.00 -9.51 -10.63
C THR A 101 -20.75 -9.48 -9.32
N ASP A 102 -22.04 -9.82 -9.31
CA ASP A 102 -22.81 -9.92 -8.07
C ASP A 102 -22.25 -11.02 -7.15
N GLU A 103 -21.79 -12.13 -7.72
CA GLU A 103 -21.12 -13.22 -6.98
C GLU A 103 -19.80 -12.75 -6.34
N VAL A 104 -19.02 -11.92 -7.04
CA VAL A 104 -17.77 -11.36 -6.50
C VAL A 104 -18.07 -10.39 -5.36
N ILE A 105 -19.12 -9.57 -5.46
CA ILE A 105 -19.57 -8.69 -4.38
C ILE A 105 -19.94 -9.52 -3.14
N ASP A 106 -20.69 -10.60 -3.31
CA ASP A 106 -21.08 -11.49 -2.21
C ASP A 106 -19.87 -12.17 -1.56
N GLN A 107 -18.92 -12.66 -2.37
CA GLN A 107 -17.66 -13.23 -1.86
C GLN A 107 -16.83 -12.20 -1.09
N ILE A 108 -16.71 -10.96 -1.58
CA ILE A 108 -16.02 -9.89 -0.83
C ILE A 108 -16.74 -9.59 0.48
N ARG A 109 -18.08 -9.63 0.49
CA ARG A 109 -18.89 -9.44 1.70
C ARG A 109 -18.64 -10.54 2.74
N GLU A 110 -18.55 -11.81 2.29
CA GLU A 110 -18.25 -12.97 3.15
C GLU A 110 -16.88 -12.87 3.83
N ILE A 111 -15.85 -12.41 3.10
CA ILE A 111 -14.50 -12.26 3.66
C ILE A 111 -14.28 -10.92 4.38
N SER A 112 -15.23 -9.98 4.35
CA SER A 112 -15.10 -8.66 5.00
C SER A 112 -14.80 -8.71 6.50
N PRO A 113 -15.21 -9.73 7.28
CA PRO A 113 -14.77 -9.86 8.68
C PRO A 113 -13.25 -9.97 8.87
N LEU A 114 -12.46 -10.33 7.85
CA LEU A 114 -10.99 -10.32 7.91
C LEU A 114 -10.40 -8.89 7.92
N ALA A 115 -11.12 -7.92 7.37
CA ALA A 115 -10.72 -6.51 7.33
C ALA A 115 -11.94 -5.57 7.45
N PRO A 116 -12.66 -5.59 8.59
CA PRO A 116 -13.98 -4.96 8.70
C PRO A 116 -13.93 -3.44 8.50
N LEU A 117 -12.85 -2.77 8.89
CA LEU A 117 -12.69 -1.32 8.74
C LEU A 117 -12.44 -0.89 7.28
N HIS A 118 -12.07 -1.82 6.41
CA HIS A 118 -11.68 -1.51 5.02
C HIS A 118 -12.65 -2.12 4.00
N ASN A 119 -12.90 -3.42 4.05
CA ASN A 119 -13.67 -4.12 3.02
C ASN A 119 -15.11 -3.62 2.91
N TYR A 120 -15.79 -3.30 4.02
CA TYR A 120 -17.14 -2.72 3.96
C TYR A 120 -17.14 -1.34 3.29
N ALA A 121 -16.13 -0.49 3.55
CA ALA A 121 -15.97 0.78 2.87
C ALA A 121 -15.68 0.59 1.37
N ASN A 122 -14.84 -0.38 1.01
CA ASN A 122 -14.56 -0.72 -0.38
C ASN A 122 -15.83 -1.18 -1.10
N LEU A 123 -16.65 -2.06 -0.49
CA LEU A 123 -17.93 -2.51 -1.04
C LEU A 123 -18.90 -1.34 -1.26
N SER A 124 -19.01 -0.42 -0.29
CA SER A 124 -19.86 0.77 -0.45
C SER A 124 -19.45 1.60 -1.68
N GLY A 125 -18.14 1.71 -1.95
CA GLY A 125 -17.64 2.36 -3.16
C GLY A 125 -17.99 1.60 -4.44
N VAL A 126 -17.90 0.27 -4.44
CA VAL A 126 -18.27 -0.58 -5.58
C VAL A 126 -19.77 -0.45 -5.89
N GLU A 127 -20.62 -0.54 -4.87
CA GLU A 127 -22.08 -0.45 -5.00
C GLU A 127 -22.50 0.97 -5.49
N ALA A 128 -21.92 2.02 -4.94
CA ALA A 128 -22.16 3.39 -5.39
C ALA A 128 -21.73 3.59 -6.85
N ALA A 129 -20.56 3.09 -7.24
CA ALA A 129 -20.08 3.17 -8.62
C ALA A 129 -21.00 2.39 -9.59
N LYS A 130 -21.55 1.24 -9.17
CA LYS A 130 -22.51 0.46 -9.98
C LYS A 130 -23.78 1.26 -10.30
N HIS A 131 -24.25 2.08 -9.37
CA HIS A 131 -25.42 2.94 -9.58
C HIS A 131 -25.10 4.16 -10.47
N LEU A 132 -23.93 4.80 -10.26
CA LEU A 132 -23.59 6.05 -10.95
C LEU A 132 -23.03 5.83 -12.35
N PHE A 133 -22.44 4.67 -12.62
CA PHE A 133 -21.84 4.30 -13.90
C PHE A 133 -22.48 3.00 -14.45
N PRO A 134 -23.78 3.01 -14.78
CA PRO A 134 -24.47 1.81 -15.22
C PRO A 134 -23.87 1.26 -16.51
N GLY A 135 -23.58 -0.04 -16.53
CA GLY A 135 -23.00 -0.74 -17.69
C GLY A 135 -21.49 -0.62 -17.82
N VAL A 136 -20.81 0.23 -17.04
CA VAL A 136 -19.35 0.28 -17.01
C VAL A 136 -18.81 -0.92 -16.24
N GLN A 137 -17.88 -1.65 -16.85
CA GLN A 137 -17.24 -2.81 -16.20
C GLN A 137 -16.33 -2.34 -15.06
N GLN A 138 -16.44 -3.03 -13.92
CA GLN A 138 -15.64 -2.76 -12.73
C GLN A 138 -14.70 -3.93 -12.45
N VAL A 139 -13.51 -3.64 -11.90
CA VAL A 139 -12.49 -4.63 -11.55
C VAL A 139 -12.03 -4.42 -10.11
N ALA A 140 -12.03 -5.47 -9.31
CA ALA A 140 -11.48 -5.51 -7.97
C ALA A 140 -9.98 -5.85 -8.02
N VAL A 141 -9.15 -5.04 -7.37
CA VAL A 141 -7.71 -5.24 -7.22
C VAL A 141 -7.40 -5.33 -5.72
N PHE A 142 -6.91 -6.49 -5.29
CA PHE A 142 -6.76 -6.81 -3.88
C PHE A 142 -5.32 -6.57 -3.40
N ASP A 143 -5.14 -5.86 -2.29
CA ASP A 143 -3.81 -5.64 -1.70
C ASP A 143 -3.11 -6.94 -1.30
N THR A 144 -3.88 -7.99 -1.01
CA THR A 144 -3.36 -9.30 -0.58
C THR A 144 -3.04 -10.23 -1.74
N SER A 145 -3.51 -9.96 -2.96
CA SER A 145 -3.44 -10.92 -4.08
C SER A 145 -2.01 -11.22 -4.51
N PHE A 146 -1.12 -10.23 -4.52
CA PHE A 146 0.30 -10.43 -4.87
C PHE A 146 1.02 -11.42 -3.95
N HIS A 147 0.55 -11.55 -2.70
CA HIS A 147 1.12 -12.44 -1.69
C HIS A 147 0.49 -13.84 -1.66
N GLN A 148 -0.44 -14.16 -2.57
CA GLN A 148 -1.04 -15.49 -2.63
C GLN A 148 -0.07 -16.57 -3.16
N THR A 149 1.07 -16.16 -3.70
CA THR A 149 2.19 -17.03 -4.10
C THR A 149 3.07 -17.49 -2.92
N LEU A 150 2.79 -17.03 -1.69
CA LEU A 150 3.50 -17.46 -0.49
C LEU A 150 3.34 -18.98 -0.28
N ALA A 151 4.46 -19.68 -0.06
CA ALA A 151 4.46 -21.09 0.29
C ALA A 151 3.94 -21.32 1.71
N PRO A 152 3.40 -22.52 2.04
CA PRO A 152 2.83 -22.82 3.37
C PRO A 152 3.73 -22.45 4.55
N GLN A 153 5.02 -22.72 4.46
CA GLN A 153 5.98 -22.40 5.52
C GLN A 153 6.20 -20.87 5.72
N ALA A 154 5.84 -20.04 4.72
CA ALA A 154 5.94 -18.59 4.81
C ALA A 154 4.65 -17.95 5.35
N TYR A 155 3.49 -18.57 5.11
CA TYR A 155 2.22 -17.99 5.55
C TYR A 155 1.65 -18.58 6.84
N LEU A 156 2.04 -19.80 7.25
CA LEU A 156 1.53 -20.43 8.48
C LEU A 156 2.14 -19.78 9.72
N TYR A 157 1.28 -19.53 10.70
CA TYR A 157 1.73 -19.21 12.05
C TYR A 157 2.02 -20.50 12.84
N GLY A 158 2.91 -20.43 13.81
CA GLY A 158 3.21 -21.54 14.74
C GLY A 158 2.08 -21.79 15.76
N LEU A 159 0.84 -21.74 15.30
CA LEU A 159 -0.39 -21.99 16.06
C LEU A 159 -0.96 -23.36 15.72
N PRO A 160 -1.87 -23.93 16.56
CA PRO A 160 -2.57 -25.18 16.21
C PRO A 160 -3.19 -25.08 14.81
N TYR A 161 -2.88 -26.07 13.97
CA TYR A 161 -3.21 -26.06 12.53
C TYR A 161 -4.70 -25.89 12.24
N ARG A 162 -5.59 -26.34 13.16
CA ARG A 162 -7.03 -26.11 13.04
C ARG A 162 -7.45 -24.65 12.88
N TYR A 163 -6.70 -23.69 13.44
CA TYR A 163 -7.02 -22.27 13.25
C TYR A 163 -6.78 -21.80 11.82
N PHE A 164 -5.83 -22.39 11.14
CA PHE A 164 -5.68 -22.18 9.70
C PHE A 164 -6.84 -22.83 8.92
N GLU A 165 -7.15 -24.09 9.19
CA GLU A 165 -8.18 -24.84 8.46
C GLU A 165 -9.60 -24.28 8.68
N GLU A 166 -9.95 -23.98 9.93
CA GLU A 166 -11.32 -23.61 10.30
C GLU A 166 -11.58 -22.09 10.21
N LEU A 167 -10.55 -21.26 10.44
CA LEU A 167 -10.70 -19.80 10.59
C LEU A 167 -9.86 -19.01 9.58
N GLY A 168 -9.06 -19.65 8.74
CA GLY A 168 -8.19 -18.99 7.78
C GLY A 168 -7.07 -18.15 8.44
N VAL A 169 -6.65 -18.51 9.67
CA VAL A 169 -5.59 -17.78 10.39
C VAL A 169 -4.24 -18.07 9.76
N ARG A 170 -3.79 -17.13 8.93
CA ARG A 170 -2.51 -17.17 8.21
C ARG A 170 -2.02 -15.76 7.91
N ARG A 171 -0.76 -15.65 7.46
CA ARG A 171 -0.26 -14.43 6.83
C ARG A 171 -0.89 -14.25 5.45
N TYR A 172 -1.46 -13.06 5.19
CA TYR A 172 -1.96 -12.64 3.88
C TYR A 172 -1.04 -11.61 3.24
N GLY A 173 -0.50 -10.68 4.01
CA GLY A 173 0.29 -9.56 3.52
C GLY A 173 -0.59 -8.45 2.89
N PHE A 174 -0.03 -7.26 2.80
CA PHE A 174 -0.71 -6.08 2.25
C PHE A 174 0.28 -5.25 1.42
N HIS A 175 -0.18 -4.12 0.85
CA HIS A 175 0.55 -3.32 -0.11
C HIS A 175 0.99 -4.12 -1.36
N GLY A 176 0.31 -5.24 -1.66
CA GLY A 176 0.69 -6.12 -2.76
C GLY A 176 0.69 -5.42 -4.11
N THR A 177 -0.27 -4.51 -4.34
CA THR A 177 -0.34 -3.69 -5.56
C THR A 177 0.92 -2.82 -5.72
N SER A 178 1.37 -2.18 -4.62
CA SER A 178 2.61 -1.39 -4.61
C SER A 178 3.84 -2.26 -4.83
N HIS A 179 3.98 -3.36 -4.08
CA HIS A 179 5.12 -4.27 -4.23
C HIS A 179 5.23 -4.84 -5.65
N ARG A 180 4.11 -5.21 -6.27
CA ARG A 180 4.06 -5.71 -7.64
C ARG A 180 4.50 -4.64 -8.65
N TYR A 181 3.97 -3.42 -8.53
CA TYR A 181 4.36 -2.31 -9.39
C TYR A 181 5.86 -2.02 -9.29
N VAL A 182 6.36 -1.84 -8.07
CA VAL A 182 7.76 -1.52 -7.81
C VAL A 182 8.70 -2.62 -8.27
N ALA A 183 8.34 -3.90 -8.11
CA ALA A 183 9.12 -5.02 -8.64
C ALA A 183 9.27 -4.94 -10.16
N GLN A 184 8.17 -4.65 -10.88
CA GLN A 184 8.19 -4.52 -12.35
C GLN A 184 9.13 -3.38 -12.81
N GLN A 185 9.08 -2.23 -12.14
CA GLN A 185 9.97 -1.11 -12.46
C GLN A 185 11.43 -1.44 -12.12
N ALA A 186 11.67 -2.15 -11.02
CA ALA A 186 13.01 -2.51 -10.57
C ALA A 186 13.76 -3.38 -11.57
N TYR A 187 13.09 -4.30 -12.27
CA TYR A 187 13.73 -5.12 -13.31
C TYR A 187 14.32 -4.29 -14.42
N SER A 188 13.61 -3.27 -14.87
CA SER A 188 14.09 -2.34 -15.91
C SER A 188 15.22 -1.44 -15.38
N LEU A 189 15.02 -0.83 -14.20
CA LEU A 189 15.99 0.11 -13.63
C LEU A 189 17.32 -0.55 -13.28
N LEU A 190 17.28 -1.76 -12.71
CA LEU A 190 18.48 -2.51 -12.31
C LEU A 190 19.06 -3.36 -13.44
N ASN A 191 18.42 -3.39 -14.61
CA ASN A 191 18.78 -4.22 -15.76
C ASN A 191 18.99 -5.70 -15.39
N ILE A 192 18.04 -6.28 -14.64
CA ILE A 192 18.03 -7.67 -14.23
C ILE A 192 16.84 -8.42 -14.84
N PRO A 193 17.00 -9.73 -15.18
CA PRO A 193 15.91 -10.52 -15.72
C PRO A 193 14.91 -10.88 -14.62
N GLN A 194 13.62 -10.84 -14.93
CA GLN A 194 12.58 -11.21 -13.96
C GLN A 194 12.69 -12.68 -13.51
N HIS A 195 13.02 -13.60 -14.44
CA HIS A 195 12.97 -15.05 -14.23
C HIS A 195 14.17 -15.63 -13.45
N ASP A 196 15.19 -14.85 -13.15
CA ASP A 196 16.35 -15.25 -12.32
C ASP A 196 16.76 -14.06 -11.46
N SER A 197 15.90 -13.70 -10.51
CA SER A 197 16.10 -12.49 -9.71
C SER A 197 15.59 -12.62 -8.30
N GLY A 198 16.15 -11.80 -7.41
CA GLY A 198 15.71 -11.63 -6.03
C GLY A 198 15.75 -10.17 -5.59
N LEU A 199 14.62 -9.63 -5.19
CA LEU A 199 14.48 -8.26 -4.71
C LEU A 199 13.92 -8.23 -3.30
N VAL A 200 14.36 -7.31 -2.47
CA VAL A 200 13.68 -6.93 -1.25
C VAL A 200 13.15 -5.52 -1.40
N ILE A 201 11.84 -5.36 -1.27
CA ILE A 201 11.16 -4.08 -1.44
C ILE A 201 10.66 -3.59 -0.09
N ALA A 202 11.08 -2.38 0.28
CA ALA A 202 10.67 -1.67 1.49
C ALA A 202 9.67 -0.58 1.12
N HIS A 203 8.37 -0.87 1.25
CA HIS A 203 7.31 0.14 1.17
C HIS A 203 7.19 0.83 2.51
N LEU A 204 7.68 2.06 2.59
CA LEU A 204 7.75 2.85 3.82
C LEU A 204 6.85 4.09 3.72
N GLY A 205 5.76 4.06 4.44
CA GLY A 205 4.80 5.15 4.59
C GLY A 205 4.32 5.24 6.05
N ASN A 206 3.16 5.82 6.29
CA ASN A 206 2.52 5.75 7.61
C ASN A 206 2.15 4.30 7.98
N GLY A 207 1.71 3.48 6.99
CA GLY A 207 1.82 2.04 7.00
C GLY A 207 3.12 1.62 6.31
N ALA A 208 3.77 0.56 6.77
CA ALA A 208 5.03 0.11 6.21
C ALA A 208 5.12 -1.42 6.14
N SER A 209 5.71 -1.94 5.06
CA SER A 209 5.92 -3.37 4.87
C SER A 209 7.19 -3.66 4.07
N ILE A 210 7.74 -4.86 4.28
CA ILE A 210 8.80 -5.44 3.47
C ILE A 210 8.22 -6.62 2.68
N CYS A 211 8.68 -6.80 1.45
CA CYS A 211 8.36 -7.96 0.62
C CYS A 211 9.63 -8.50 -0.02
N ALA A 212 9.84 -9.81 0.06
CA ALA A 212 10.81 -10.52 -0.76
C ALA A 212 10.13 -10.98 -2.05
N VAL A 213 10.67 -10.57 -3.19
CA VAL A 213 10.17 -10.92 -4.51
C VAL A 213 11.22 -11.76 -5.23
N ARG A 214 10.85 -12.97 -5.62
CA ARG A 214 11.69 -13.90 -6.38
C ARG A 214 11.01 -14.22 -7.70
N ASN A 215 11.71 -13.96 -8.80
CA ASN A 215 11.22 -14.25 -10.16
C ASN A 215 9.86 -13.59 -10.49
N GLY A 216 9.57 -12.43 -9.88
CA GLY A 216 8.31 -11.71 -10.08
C GLY A 216 7.19 -12.09 -9.12
N GLU A 217 7.41 -13.04 -8.22
CA GLU A 217 6.42 -13.52 -7.24
C GLU A 217 6.82 -13.14 -5.81
N SER A 218 5.83 -12.80 -4.99
CA SER A 218 6.04 -12.62 -3.55
C SER A 218 6.32 -13.95 -2.88
N VAL A 219 7.47 -14.08 -2.21
CA VAL A 219 7.86 -15.32 -1.50
C VAL A 219 7.88 -15.13 0.01
N ASP A 220 7.88 -13.88 0.49
CA ASP A 220 7.77 -13.54 1.90
C ASP A 220 7.32 -12.07 2.04
N THR A 221 6.59 -11.75 3.12
CA THR A 221 6.16 -10.37 3.41
C THR A 221 6.01 -10.15 4.91
N SER A 222 6.21 -8.91 5.36
CA SER A 222 6.26 -8.59 6.78
C SER A 222 4.89 -8.43 7.43
N MET A 223 3.88 -7.95 6.71
CA MET A 223 2.52 -7.85 7.24
C MET A 223 1.88 -9.22 7.32
N GLY A 224 1.05 -9.45 8.33
CA GLY A 224 0.49 -10.75 8.67
C GLY A 224 -0.94 -10.97 8.18
N MET A 225 -1.76 -11.55 9.07
CA MET A 225 -3.20 -11.68 8.89
C MET A 225 -3.88 -10.31 8.78
N THR A 226 -3.33 -9.34 9.50
CA THR A 226 -3.73 -7.93 9.48
C THR A 226 -2.53 -7.05 9.13
N PRO A 227 -2.73 -5.77 8.77
CA PRO A 227 -1.63 -4.85 8.49
C PRO A 227 -0.93 -4.33 9.76
N LEU A 228 -1.02 -5.03 10.89
CA LEU A 228 -0.38 -4.69 12.16
C LEU A 228 1.02 -5.29 12.28
N GLU A 229 1.16 -6.60 11.95
CA GLU A 229 2.42 -7.36 12.08
C GLU A 229 3.53 -6.77 11.21
N GLY A 230 4.78 -6.98 11.60
CA GLY A 230 5.98 -6.62 10.86
C GLY A 230 6.66 -5.36 11.37
N LEU A 231 6.82 -4.36 10.52
CA LEU A 231 7.53 -3.14 10.84
C LEU A 231 6.82 -2.32 11.93
N LEU A 232 7.60 -1.61 12.74
CA LEU A 232 7.11 -0.44 13.46
C LEU A 232 6.66 0.60 12.44
N MET A 233 5.51 1.23 12.65
CA MET A 233 4.89 2.15 11.69
C MET A 233 4.58 3.49 12.36
N GLY A 234 3.84 4.38 11.72
CA GLY A 234 3.48 5.68 12.28
C GLY A 234 2.79 5.57 13.64
N THR A 235 1.71 4.74 13.71
CA THR A 235 0.92 4.52 14.93
C THR A 235 0.80 3.05 15.32
N ARG A 236 1.22 2.11 14.46
CA ARG A 236 1.14 0.66 14.71
C ARG A 236 2.44 0.15 15.30
N CYS A 237 2.34 -0.78 16.26
CA CYS A 237 3.52 -1.30 16.98
C CYS A 237 4.42 -2.20 16.12
N GLY A 238 3.87 -2.86 15.08
CA GLY A 238 4.56 -3.96 14.39
C GLY A 238 4.68 -5.20 15.27
N ASP A 239 5.73 -5.98 15.05
CA ASP A 239 6.00 -7.18 15.82
C ASP A 239 6.11 -6.89 17.32
N VAL A 240 5.32 -7.62 18.11
CA VAL A 240 5.31 -7.54 19.56
C VAL A 240 5.07 -8.91 20.17
N ASP A 241 5.69 -9.17 21.31
CA ASP A 241 5.45 -10.41 22.06
C ASP A 241 4.03 -10.42 22.66
N PHE A 242 3.29 -11.49 22.40
CA PHE A 242 1.96 -11.69 22.99
C PHE A 242 1.99 -11.70 24.52
N GLY A 243 3.08 -12.24 25.13
CA GLY A 243 3.27 -12.19 26.57
C GLY A 243 3.33 -10.78 27.14
N ALA A 244 3.93 -9.83 26.39
CA ALA A 244 3.92 -8.42 26.76
C ALA A 244 2.50 -7.83 26.74
N MET A 245 1.68 -8.22 25.78
CA MET A 245 0.28 -7.81 25.70
C MET A 245 -0.53 -8.35 26.89
N ALA A 246 -0.38 -9.63 27.21
CA ALA A 246 -1.02 -10.25 28.36
C ALA A 246 -0.59 -9.58 29.68
N TRP A 247 0.70 -9.23 29.81
CA TRP A 247 1.21 -8.51 30.98
C TRP A 247 0.57 -7.12 31.14
N ILE A 248 0.45 -6.35 30.05
CA ILE A 248 -0.21 -5.03 30.07
C ILE A 248 -1.64 -5.17 30.58
N VAL A 249 -2.41 -6.12 30.03
CA VAL A 249 -3.79 -6.41 30.49
C VAL A 249 -3.84 -6.67 32.00
N GLN A 250 -2.96 -7.53 32.48
CA GLN A 250 -2.91 -7.88 33.92
C GLN A 250 -2.58 -6.68 34.82
N GLN A 251 -1.69 -5.78 34.34
CA GLN A 251 -1.27 -4.62 35.15
C GLN A 251 -2.22 -3.44 35.08
N THR A 252 -2.94 -3.27 33.96
CA THR A 252 -3.75 -2.08 33.71
C THR A 252 -5.26 -2.33 33.77
N GLY A 253 -5.68 -3.59 33.67
CA GLY A 253 -7.10 -3.95 33.56
C GLY A 253 -7.75 -3.59 32.22
N GLN A 254 -6.95 -3.23 31.21
CA GLN A 254 -7.45 -2.95 29.85
C GLN A 254 -8.10 -4.19 29.24
N THR A 255 -9.07 -3.95 28.37
CA THR A 255 -9.75 -5.00 27.58
C THR A 255 -8.92 -5.33 26.32
N LEU A 256 -9.32 -6.39 25.61
CA LEU A 256 -8.72 -6.71 24.30
C LEU A 256 -8.93 -5.57 23.29
N ASP A 257 -10.12 -4.95 23.28
CA ASP A 257 -10.46 -3.82 22.41
C ASP A 257 -9.60 -2.59 22.71
N ASP A 258 -9.30 -2.33 23.99
CA ASP A 258 -8.38 -1.27 24.39
C ASP A 258 -6.96 -1.54 23.86
N LEU A 259 -6.49 -2.79 23.95
CA LEU A 259 -5.20 -3.17 23.41
C LEU A 259 -5.18 -3.05 21.89
N GLU A 260 -6.22 -3.48 21.21
CA GLU A 260 -6.31 -3.34 19.76
C GLU A 260 -6.17 -1.87 19.34
N ARG A 261 -6.83 -0.96 20.06
CA ARG A 261 -6.69 0.49 19.85
C ARG A 261 -5.24 0.96 20.12
N VAL A 262 -4.64 0.53 21.22
CA VAL A 262 -3.25 0.89 21.59
C VAL A 262 -2.27 0.45 20.52
N VAL A 263 -2.28 -0.83 20.11
CA VAL A 263 -1.31 -1.36 19.15
C VAL A 263 -1.47 -0.81 17.74
N ASN A 264 -2.68 -0.38 17.35
CA ASN A 264 -2.96 0.16 16.02
C ASN A 264 -2.86 1.69 15.92
N LYS A 265 -3.19 2.45 17.00
CA LYS A 265 -3.40 3.90 16.91
C LYS A 265 -2.54 4.73 17.86
N GLU A 266 -1.97 4.13 18.91
CA GLU A 266 -1.24 4.85 19.97
C GLU A 266 0.22 4.40 20.10
N SER A 267 0.64 3.46 19.27
CA SER A 267 1.98 2.85 19.26
C SER A 267 2.87 3.44 18.15
N GLY A 268 3.83 2.67 17.70
CA GLY A 268 4.70 3.03 16.60
C GLY A 268 5.60 4.23 16.89
N LEU A 269 5.87 5.01 15.86
CA LEU A 269 6.65 6.25 15.98
C LEU A 269 6.00 7.22 16.97
N LEU A 270 4.67 7.35 16.93
CA LEU A 270 3.91 8.17 17.88
C LEU A 270 4.12 7.71 19.32
N GLY A 271 3.93 6.42 19.58
CA GLY A 271 4.02 5.86 20.93
C GLY A 271 5.40 5.99 21.55
N ILE A 272 6.46 5.72 20.77
CA ILE A 272 7.85 5.84 21.26
C ILE A 272 8.24 7.30 21.41
N SER A 273 7.97 8.14 20.44
CA SER A 273 8.38 9.55 20.49
C SER A 273 7.55 10.35 21.49
N GLY A 274 6.27 10.02 21.65
CA GLY A 274 5.31 10.85 22.37
C GLY A 274 5.04 12.20 21.68
N LEU A 275 5.43 12.34 20.42
CA LEU A 275 5.40 13.62 19.71
C LEU A 275 4.52 13.56 18.46
N SER A 276 4.79 12.65 17.54
CA SER A 276 4.11 12.57 16.24
C SER A 276 4.25 11.19 15.60
N SER A 277 3.28 10.83 14.76
CA SER A 277 3.39 9.72 13.81
C SER A 277 4.02 10.16 12.47
N ASP A 278 4.11 11.48 12.21
CA ASP A 278 4.68 12.03 10.99
C ASP A 278 6.21 12.10 11.09
N LEU A 279 6.87 11.34 10.21
CA LEU A 279 8.32 11.27 10.18
C LEU A 279 8.99 12.63 9.94
N ARG A 280 8.38 13.51 9.13
CA ARG A 280 8.94 14.85 8.86
C ARG A 280 9.08 15.67 10.15
N THR A 281 8.08 15.57 11.03
CA THR A 281 8.11 16.19 12.36
C THR A 281 9.21 15.57 13.23
N LEU A 282 9.37 14.24 13.16
CA LEU A 282 10.37 13.52 13.94
C LEU A 282 11.79 13.77 13.43
N GLU A 283 12.00 13.88 12.13
CA GLU A 283 13.32 14.25 11.56
C GLU A 283 13.75 15.65 11.98
N LYS A 284 12.82 16.61 11.98
CA LYS A 284 13.10 17.95 12.52
C LYS A 284 13.49 17.86 14.00
N ALA A 285 12.71 17.17 14.81
CA ALA A 285 13.00 16.96 16.24
C ALA A 285 14.33 16.21 16.47
N TRP A 286 14.69 15.27 15.59
CA TRP A 286 15.99 14.60 15.59
C TRP A 286 17.14 15.61 15.48
N HIS A 287 17.06 16.51 14.52
CA HIS A 287 18.10 17.56 14.32
C HIS A 287 18.13 18.57 15.48
N ASP A 288 16.99 18.82 16.13
CA ASP A 288 16.87 19.67 17.31
C ASP A 288 17.32 18.97 18.61
N GLY A 289 17.77 17.71 18.54
CA GLY A 289 18.31 16.94 19.68
C GLY A 289 17.26 16.32 20.58
N HIS A 290 16.01 16.12 20.13
CA HIS A 290 14.94 15.51 20.92
C HIS A 290 15.19 14.00 21.10
N GLU A 291 15.50 13.56 22.31
CA GLU A 291 15.94 12.19 22.62
C GLU A 291 14.93 11.11 22.20
N ARG A 292 13.65 11.27 22.51
CA ARG A 292 12.63 10.26 22.18
C ARG A 292 12.29 10.22 20.68
N ALA A 293 12.39 11.34 19.96
CA ALA A 293 12.26 11.34 18.50
C ALA A 293 13.42 10.57 17.87
N ARG A 294 14.64 10.75 18.39
CA ARG A 294 15.81 9.99 17.99
C ARG A 294 15.62 8.50 18.25
N LEU A 295 15.20 8.10 19.45
CA LEU A 295 14.95 6.72 19.80
C LEU A 295 13.88 6.08 18.89
N ALA A 296 12.81 6.81 18.57
CA ALA A 296 11.76 6.34 17.67
C ALA A 296 12.29 6.05 16.27
N ILE A 297 13.08 6.99 15.70
CA ILE A 297 13.72 6.82 14.39
C ILE A 297 14.72 5.65 14.41
N GLU A 298 15.59 5.57 15.41
CA GLU A 298 16.58 4.49 15.53
C GLU A 298 15.91 3.12 15.65
N THR A 299 14.78 3.02 16.37
CA THR A 299 13.98 1.80 16.49
C THR A 299 13.33 1.43 15.16
N PHE A 300 12.75 2.41 14.45
CA PHE A 300 12.15 2.23 13.13
C PHE A 300 13.19 1.70 12.13
N VAL A 301 14.34 2.36 12.04
CA VAL A 301 15.45 1.96 11.17
C VAL A 301 15.96 0.56 11.51
N HIS A 302 16.10 0.23 12.81
CA HIS A 302 16.52 -1.08 13.25
C HIS A 302 15.56 -2.18 12.79
N ARG A 303 14.25 -1.96 12.92
CA ARG A 303 13.22 -2.89 12.46
C ARG A 303 13.24 -3.08 10.96
N ILE A 304 13.35 -2.00 10.18
CA ILE A 304 13.45 -2.06 8.72
C ILE A 304 14.66 -2.90 8.30
N ALA A 305 15.84 -2.59 8.82
CA ALA A 305 17.06 -3.32 8.46
C ALA A 305 16.98 -4.82 8.80
N ARG A 306 16.43 -5.16 9.98
CA ARG A 306 16.19 -6.57 10.38
C ARG A 306 15.25 -7.28 9.41
N HIS A 307 14.13 -6.65 9.04
CA HIS A 307 13.17 -7.24 8.11
C HIS A 307 13.76 -7.38 6.72
N ILE A 308 14.50 -6.39 6.20
CA ILE A 308 15.20 -6.52 4.91
C ILE A 308 16.15 -7.72 4.96
N ALA A 309 16.98 -7.84 6.00
CA ALA A 309 17.91 -8.95 6.14
C ALA A 309 17.21 -10.31 6.29
N GLY A 310 16.14 -10.37 7.07
CA GLY A 310 15.33 -11.59 7.23
C GLY A 310 14.67 -12.03 5.95
N HIS A 311 14.05 -11.10 5.20
CA HIS A 311 13.39 -11.40 3.94
C HIS A 311 14.39 -11.77 2.83
N ALA A 312 15.62 -11.25 2.87
CA ALA A 312 16.69 -11.68 1.96
C ALA A 312 17.00 -13.19 2.11
N ALA A 313 16.79 -13.78 3.29
CA ALA A 313 16.96 -15.21 3.52
C ALA A 313 15.92 -16.08 2.78
N SER A 314 14.78 -15.52 2.37
CA SER A 314 13.77 -16.20 1.55
C SER A 314 14.11 -16.20 0.05
N LEU A 315 15.20 -15.52 -0.34
CA LEU A 315 15.70 -15.43 -1.70
C LEU A 315 16.89 -16.37 -1.94
N HIS A 316 17.11 -16.78 -3.20
CA HIS A 316 18.33 -17.53 -3.59
C HIS A 316 19.51 -16.59 -3.87
N ARG A 317 19.21 -15.34 -4.23
CA ARG A 317 20.14 -14.25 -4.51
C ARG A 317 19.50 -12.93 -4.15
N LEU A 318 20.27 -11.92 -3.88
CA LEU A 318 19.81 -10.57 -3.63
C LEU A 318 20.38 -9.64 -4.70
N ASP A 319 19.55 -9.26 -5.67
CA ASP A 319 19.94 -8.41 -6.81
C ASP A 319 19.64 -6.94 -6.56
N GLY A 320 18.84 -6.62 -5.54
CA GLY A 320 18.55 -5.25 -5.17
C GLY A 320 17.68 -5.09 -3.94
N VAL A 321 17.84 -3.95 -3.27
CA VAL A 321 16.95 -3.45 -2.23
C VAL A 321 16.26 -2.18 -2.75
N VAL A 322 14.94 -2.14 -2.70
CA VAL A 322 14.18 -1.01 -3.26
C VAL A 322 13.40 -0.31 -2.17
N PHE A 323 13.57 1.00 -2.09
CA PHE A 323 12.81 1.89 -1.20
C PHE A 323 11.67 2.55 -1.97
N THR A 324 10.46 2.51 -1.42
CA THR A 324 9.25 3.09 -2.00
C THR A 324 8.30 3.57 -0.89
N GLY A 325 7.19 4.18 -1.28
CA GLY A 325 6.26 4.81 -0.35
C GLY A 325 6.79 6.15 0.19
N GLY A 326 5.91 6.97 0.75
CA GLY A 326 6.22 8.36 1.04
C GLY A 326 7.49 8.59 1.87
N ILE A 327 7.81 7.71 2.83
CA ILE A 327 9.05 7.76 3.62
C ILE A 327 10.23 7.25 2.78
N GLY A 328 10.06 6.08 2.13
CA GLY A 328 11.13 5.49 1.32
C GLY A 328 11.58 6.38 0.17
N GLU A 329 10.66 7.09 -0.44
CA GLU A 329 10.92 8.00 -1.57
C GLU A 329 11.58 9.32 -1.15
N ASN A 330 11.16 9.88 0.01
CA ASN A 330 11.50 11.26 0.36
C ASN A 330 12.52 11.41 1.51
N SER A 331 12.63 10.42 2.43
CA SER A 331 13.54 10.52 3.55
C SER A 331 14.96 10.04 3.22
N THR A 332 15.86 10.98 2.98
CA THR A 332 17.29 10.70 2.80
C THR A 332 17.93 10.14 4.06
N LEU A 333 17.49 10.60 5.23
CA LEU A 333 17.97 10.16 6.55
C LEU A 333 17.65 8.68 6.78
N ILE A 334 16.39 8.28 6.56
CA ILE A 334 15.99 6.88 6.79
C ILE A 334 16.74 5.95 5.85
N ARG A 335 16.85 6.26 4.55
CA ARG A 335 17.60 5.44 3.61
C ARG A 335 19.07 5.32 4.02
N GLN A 336 19.72 6.43 4.43
CA GLN A 336 21.09 6.44 4.94
C GLN A 336 21.24 5.51 6.14
N LEU A 337 20.41 5.70 7.18
CA LEU A 337 20.52 4.94 8.42
C LEU A 337 20.22 3.44 8.22
N VAL A 338 19.30 3.10 7.32
CA VAL A 338 18.98 1.71 6.97
C VAL A 338 20.14 1.06 6.23
N THR A 339 20.67 1.72 5.18
CA THR A 339 21.79 1.17 4.39
C THR A 339 23.06 1.03 5.22
N ASP A 340 23.30 1.93 6.17
CA ASP A 340 24.42 1.81 7.11
C ASP A 340 24.35 0.53 7.95
N ARG A 341 23.14 0.01 8.24
CA ARG A 341 22.93 -1.27 8.94
C ARG A 341 22.99 -2.49 8.02
N LEU A 342 22.93 -2.28 6.71
CA LEU A 342 22.95 -3.33 5.69
C LEU A 342 24.34 -3.54 5.04
N LYS A 343 25.39 -2.97 5.61
CA LYS A 343 26.78 -3.13 5.14
C LYS A 343 27.23 -4.59 5.08
N VAL A 344 26.62 -5.47 5.84
CA VAL A 344 26.85 -6.93 5.80
C VAL A 344 26.55 -7.54 4.41
N PHE A 345 25.71 -6.88 3.60
CA PHE A 345 25.41 -7.25 2.23
C PHE A 345 26.33 -6.55 1.21
N GLY A 346 27.34 -5.82 1.67
CA GLY A 346 28.22 -5.04 0.79
C GLY A 346 27.53 -3.84 0.15
N ILE A 347 26.48 -3.31 0.78
CA ILE A 347 25.77 -2.10 0.31
C ILE A 347 26.59 -0.87 0.66
N THR A 348 26.88 -0.05 -0.35
CA THR A 348 27.56 1.24 -0.20
C THR A 348 26.71 2.34 -0.81
N LEU A 349 26.17 3.22 0.04
CA LEU A 349 25.34 4.34 -0.38
C LEU A 349 26.19 5.44 -1.02
N ASP A 350 25.69 6.04 -2.13
CA ASP A 350 26.20 7.28 -2.69
C ASP A 350 25.44 8.46 -2.08
N PRO A 351 26.10 9.31 -1.27
CA PRO A 351 25.45 10.43 -0.61
C PRO A 351 24.79 11.44 -1.56
N LEU A 352 25.39 11.66 -2.74
CA LEU A 352 24.87 12.61 -3.72
C LEU A 352 23.63 12.05 -4.42
N LYS A 353 23.66 10.79 -4.84
CA LYS A 353 22.52 10.10 -5.44
C LYS A 353 21.36 9.99 -4.42
N ASN A 354 21.67 9.69 -3.14
CA ASN A 354 20.66 9.60 -2.08
C ASN A 354 20.02 10.96 -1.75
N ALA A 355 20.76 12.06 -1.85
CA ALA A 355 20.26 13.39 -1.54
C ALA A 355 19.25 13.96 -2.56
N LEU A 356 19.10 13.33 -3.73
CA LEU A 356 18.11 13.75 -4.71
C LEU A 356 16.70 13.66 -4.14
N PRO A 357 15.81 14.63 -4.44
CA PRO A 357 14.43 14.64 -3.96
C PRO A 357 13.61 13.50 -4.57
N GLY A 358 12.46 13.18 -3.95
CA GLY A 358 11.52 12.18 -4.47
C GLY A 358 11.05 12.48 -5.91
N SER A 359 10.91 13.77 -6.24
CA SER A 359 10.57 14.23 -7.61
C SER A 359 11.61 13.90 -8.69
N ALA A 360 12.80 13.45 -8.32
CA ALA A 360 13.81 12.97 -9.27
C ALA A 360 13.43 11.60 -9.91
N GLY A 361 12.35 10.97 -9.45
CA GLY A 361 11.86 9.71 -10.00
C GLY A 361 12.71 8.50 -9.62
N GLU A 362 12.65 7.48 -10.46
CA GLU A 362 13.35 6.21 -10.28
C GLU A 362 14.87 6.40 -10.39
N ARG A 363 15.63 5.84 -9.44
CA ARG A 363 17.08 5.99 -9.40
C ARG A 363 17.78 4.96 -8.53
N ILE A 364 19.00 4.60 -8.88
CA ILE A 364 19.92 3.86 -8.03
C ILE A 364 20.60 4.87 -7.10
N ILE A 365 20.71 4.54 -5.82
CA ILE A 365 21.26 5.41 -4.76
C ILE A 365 22.57 4.88 -4.15
N THR A 366 23.11 3.80 -4.69
CA THR A 366 24.39 3.23 -4.29
C THR A 366 25.52 3.65 -5.23
N THR A 367 26.74 3.49 -4.76
CA THR A 367 27.96 3.59 -5.59
C THR A 367 28.02 2.44 -6.59
N ASP A 368 28.83 2.58 -7.63
CA ASP A 368 28.94 1.59 -8.71
C ASP A 368 29.69 0.32 -8.27
N ASP A 369 30.45 0.39 -7.16
CA ASP A 369 31.15 -0.74 -6.52
C ASP A 369 30.33 -1.42 -5.41
N SER A 370 29.10 -1.00 -5.16
CA SER A 370 28.20 -1.66 -4.20
C SER A 370 27.87 -3.08 -4.67
N CYS A 371 28.08 -4.08 -3.80
CA CYS A 371 27.77 -5.48 -4.13
C CYS A 371 26.28 -5.70 -4.40
N VAL A 372 25.41 -5.01 -3.67
CA VAL A 372 23.97 -5.02 -3.86
C VAL A 372 23.52 -3.57 -4.12
N PRO A 373 22.90 -3.28 -5.26
CA PRO A 373 22.35 -1.96 -5.53
C PRO A 373 21.13 -1.68 -4.64
N CYS A 374 21.00 -0.42 -4.20
CA CYS A 374 19.78 0.09 -3.64
C CYS A 374 19.17 1.11 -4.59
N ALA A 375 17.84 1.06 -4.73
CA ALA A 375 17.11 1.98 -5.59
C ALA A 375 15.98 2.68 -4.81
N VAL A 376 15.58 3.84 -5.32
CA VAL A 376 14.32 4.50 -4.98
C VAL A 376 13.42 4.42 -6.20
N ILE A 377 12.23 3.87 -6.02
CA ILE A 377 11.22 3.77 -7.06
C ILE A 377 9.91 4.30 -6.49
N PRO A 378 9.37 5.41 -6.98
CA PRO A 378 8.06 5.88 -6.57
C PRO A 378 6.97 4.86 -6.88
N THR A 379 6.14 4.54 -5.87
CA THR A 379 5.00 3.65 -6.11
C THR A 379 3.90 4.37 -6.89
N ASN A 380 3.15 3.60 -7.68
CA ASN A 380 1.98 4.07 -8.38
C ASN A 380 0.91 2.98 -8.38
N GLU A 381 0.18 2.90 -7.28
CA GLU A 381 -0.87 1.89 -7.10
C GLU A 381 -2.05 2.15 -8.05
N GLU A 382 -2.39 3.41 -8.29
CA GLU A 382 -3.47 3.81 -9.19
C GLU A 382 -3.18 3.35 -10.63
N LYS A 383 -1.95 3.53 -11.09
CA LYS A 383 -1.50 3.03 -12.41
C LYS A 383 -1.58 1.50 -12.48
N MET A 384 -1.19 0.81 -11.42
CA MET A 384 -1.26 -0.65 -11.38
C MET A 384 -2.70 -1.17 -11.40
N ILE A 385 -3.60 -0.50 -10.68
CA ILE A 385 -5.04 -0.80 -10.69
C ILE A 385 -5.63 -0.55 -12.09
N ALA A 386 -5.26 0.55 -12.74
CA ALA A 386 -5.71 0.86 -14.10
C ALA A 386 -5.22 -0.20 -15.11
N LEU A 387 -3.95 -0.60 -15.04
CA LEU A 387 -3.38 -1.66 -15.88
C LEU A 387 -4.13 -3.00 -15.71
N ASP A 388 -4.48 -3.38 -14.48
CA ASP A 388 -5.28 -4.58 -14.24
C ASP A 388 -6.70 -4.43 -14.77
N ALA A 389 -7.33 -3.27 -14.60
CA ALA A 389 -8.65 -3.00 -15.14
C ALA A 389 -8.65 -3.11 -16.68
N ILE A 390 -7.64 -2.56 -17.35
CA ILE A 390 -7.48 -2.64 -18.80
C ILE A 390 -7.24 -4.08 -19.26
N ARG A 391 -6.37 -4.81 -18.58
CA ARG A 391 -6.05 -6.21 -18.89
C ARG A 391 -7.26 -7.13 -18.79
N LEU A 392 -8.13 -6.90 -17.82
CA LEU A 392 -9.31 -7.74 -17.54
C LEU A 392 -10.58 -7.20 -18.16
N GLY A 393 -10.60 -5.90 -18.45
CA GLY A 393 -11.75 -5.24 -19.07
C GLY A 393 -11.83 -5.58 -20.54
N LYS A 394 -13.06 -5.79 -21.01
CA LYS A 394 -13.35 -5.82 -22.45
C LYS A 394 -13.46 -4.36 -22.93
N VAL A 395 -12.35 -3.65 -23.04
CA VAL A 395 -12.35 -2.42 -23.83
C VAL A 395 -12.68 -2.87 -25.25
N HIS A 396 -13.87 -2.54 -25.77
CA HIS A 396 -14.19 -2.80 -27.15
C HIS A 396 -13.16 -2.06 -28.01
N SER A 397 -12.27 -2.83 -28.63
CA SER A 397 -11.09 -2.39 -29.37
C SER A 397 -11.42 -1.61 -30.67
N ALA A 398 -12.58 -1.00 -30.77
CA ALA A 398 -12.97 -0.18 -31.92
C ALA A 398 -12.29 1.21 -31.92
N ALA A 399 -11.63 1.62 -30.83
CA ALA A 399 -11.00 2.95 -30.71
C ALA A 399 -9.46 2.93 -30.53
N VAL A 400 -8.81 1.75 -30.44
CA VAL A 400 -7.36 1.68 -30.18
C VAL A 400 -6.53 1.50 -31.47
N TYR A 401 -7.18 1.27 -32.63
CA TYR A 401 -6.53 1.08 -33.94
C TYR A 401 -7.09 2.01 -35.04
N ALA A 402 -7.37 3.26 -34.72
CA ALA A 402 -7.65 4.26 -35.75
C ALA A 402 -6.56 5.34 -35.79
#